data_c86010e6a4ea8ce95861f48c381e9f31
#
_entry.id   c86010e6a4ea8ce95861f48c381e9f31
#
_cell.length_a   1.000
_cell.length_b   1.000
_cell.length_c   1.000
_cell.angle_alpha   90.00
_cell.angle_beta   90.00
_cell.angle_gamma   90.00
#
_symmetry.space_group_name_H-M   'P 1'
#
loop_
_entity.id
_entity.type
_entity.pdbx_description
1 polymer ?
#
loop_
_entity_poly.entity_id
_entity_poly.type
_entity_poly.pdbx_seq_one_letter_code
_entity_poly.pdbx_strand_id
1 'polypeptide(L)'
;MYSPHSNLLWENEDLTIVTPVNPHIPYKDGLHLVVAPKIDLSSAWQDTDFSSYAFKVAAKACSIMRTADIAPWFNIQANGNWGLLPGKKPFFHIHIYGRNKTDTWGKPIVLPMAPNTYNNKPMPEADQTKLKNLFKTELTT
;
A
#
# COMPACT_ATOMS: atom_id res chain seq x y z
N MET A 1 2.49 0.33 -13.95
CA MET A 1 1.05 0.29 -13.56
C MET A 1 0.86 -0.87 -12.61
N TYR A 2 0.38 -0.61 -11.38
CA TYR A 2 0.12 -1.66 -10.41
C TYR A 2 -1.02 -2.58 -10.90
N SER A 3 -0.99 -3.85 -10.51
CA SER A 3 -1.79 -4.96 -11.02
C SER A 3 -3.25 -4.60 -11.39
N PRO A 4 -3.78 -5.12 -12.52
CA PRO A 4 -5.21 -5.00 -12.88
C PRO A 4 -6.17 -5.64 -11.86
N HIS A 5 -5.63 -6.35 -10.85
CA HIS A 5 -6.35 -7.00 -9.77
C HIS A 5 -6.30 -6.19 -8.47
N SER A 6 -6.40 -4.86 -8.54
CA SER A 6 -6.44 -3.98 -7.38
C SER A 6 -7.57 -2.99 -7.48
N ASN A 7 -8.18 -2.64 -6.34
CA ASN A 7 -9.24 -1.65 -6.28
C ASN A 7 -8.65 -0.27 -6.00
N LEU A 8 -8.91 0.69 -6.88
CA LEU A 8 -8.46 2.07 -6.74
C LEU A 8 -9.20 2.76 -5.59
N LEU A 9 -8.45 3.38 -4.69
CA LEU A 9 -8.97 4.18 -3.58
C LEU A 9 -8.79 5.68 -3.81
N TRP A 10 -7.65 6.07 -4.37
CA TRP A 10 -7.30 7.46 -4.66
C TRP A 10 -6.26 7.54 -5.76
N GLU A 11 -6.26 8.64 -6.52
CA GLU A 11 -5.23 8.96 -7.49
C GLU A 11 -5.09 10.48 -7.71
N ASN A 12 -3.92 10.88 -8.16
CA ASN A 12 -3.66 12.17 -8.78
C ASN A 12 -2.90 11.97 -10.11
N GLU A 13 -2.24 13.00 -10.63
CA GLU A 13 -1.48 12.92 -11.89
C GLU A 13 -0.34 11.88 -11.83
N ASP A 14 0.31 11.76 -10.68
CA ASP A 14 1.57 11.01 -10.50
C ASP A 14 1.40 9.64 -9.84
N LEU A 15 0.46 9.53 -8.89
CA LEU A 15 0.35 8.40 -7.98
C LEU A 15 -1.04 7.80 -7.94
N THR A 16 -1.10 6.53 -7.58
CA THR A 16 -2.33 5.81 -7.19
C THR A 16 -2.19 5.26 -5.78
N ILE A 17 -3.30 5.20 -5.02
CA ILE A 17 -3.44 4.38 -3.82
C ILE A 17 -4.47 3.31 -4.12
N VAL A 18 -4.09 2.06 -3.98
CA VAL A 18 -4.94 0.89 -4.26
C VAL A 18 -4.98 -0.07 -3.08
N THR A 19 -6.04 -0.87 -2.99
CA THR A 19 -6.07 -2.07 -2.14
C THR A 19 -6.04 -3.32 -3.01
N PRO A 20 -5.11 -4.27 -2.79
CA PRO A 20 -5.07 -5.51 -3.54
C PRO A 20 -6.31 -6.38 -3.29
N VAL A 21 -6.78 -7.09 -4.33
CA VAL A 21 -7.83 -8.12 -4.15
C VAL A 21 -7.31 -9.36 -3.41
N ASN A 22 -6.00 -9.55 -3.42
CA ASN A 22 -5.31 -10.60 -2.65
C ASN A 22 -4.24 -9.95 -1.74
N PRO A 23 -4.65 -9.39 -0.59
CA PRO A 23 -3.76 -8.66 0.29
C PRO A 23 -2.76 -9.59 1.01
N HIS A 24 -1.59 -9.04 1.36
CA HIS A 24 -0.53 -9.78 2.06
C HIS A 24 -0.93 -10.19 3.48
N ILE A 25 -1.83 -9.45 4.12
CA ILE A 25 -2.35 -9.77 5.44
C ILE A 25 -3.88 -9.90 5.38
N PRO A 26 -4.49 -10.79 6.19
CA PRO A 26 -5.95 -10.87 6.28
C PRO A 26 -6.55 -9.53 6.77
N TYR A 27 -7.64 -9.10 6.16
CA TYR A 27 -8.27 -7.82 6.54
C TYR A 27 -8.70 -7.76 8.02
N LYS A 28 -9.10 -8.90 8.59
CA LYS A 28 -9.42 -9.01 10.03
C LYS A 28 -8.25 -8.65 10.96
N ASP A 29 -7.00 -8.81 10.49
CA ASP A 29 -5.77 -8.55 11.25
C ASP A 29 -5.19 -7.16 10.93
N GLY A 30 -5.74 -6.47 9.94
CA GLY A 30 -5.28 -5.16 9.51
C GLY A 30 -5.72 -4.83 8.09
N LEU A 31 -5.00 -3.92 7.44
CA LEU A 31 -5.24 -3.57 6.04
C LEU A 31 -3.93 -3.57 5.24
N HIS A 32 -4.06 -3.74 3.93
CA HIS A 32 -2.95 -3.63 3.00
C HIS A 32 -3.32 -2.65 1.88
N LEU A 33 -2.59 -1.55 1.81
CA LEU A 33 -2.65 -0.61 0.70
C LEU A 33 -1.32 -0.54 -0.02
N VAL A 34 -1.35 -0.07 -1.25
CA VAL A 34 -0.16 0.18 -2.05
C VAL A 34 -0.24 1.56 -2.66
N VAL A 35 0.82 2.35 -2.46
CA VAL A 35 1.05 3.60 -3.20
C VAL A 35 1.98 3.29 -4.35
N ALA A 36 1.55 3.55 -5.57
CA ALA A 36 2.28 3.21 -6.77
C ALA A 36 2.38 4.38 -7.75
N PRO A 37 3.57 4.60 -8.36
CA PRO A 37 3.74 5.56 -9.44
C PRO A 37 2.88 5.22 -10.66
N LYS A 38 2.44 6.25 -11.37
CA LYS A 38 1.89 6.12 -12.73
C LYS A 38 3.00 6.09 -13.79
N ILE A 39 4.20 6.56 -13.44
CA ILE A 39 5.39 6.49 -14.29
C ILE A 39 6.12 5.16 -14.12
N ASP A 40 6.96 4.82 -15.08
CA ASP A 40 7.81 3.62 -15.05
C ASP A 40 9.06 3.89 -14.20
N LEU A 41 8.99 3.58 -12.93
CA LEU A 41 10.07 3.76 -11.96
C LEU A 41 10.43 2.40 -11.37
N SER A 42 11.67 1.96 -11.56
CA SER A 42 12.13 0.63 -11.13
C SER A 42 12.46 0.57 -9.64
N SER A 43 12.98 1.67 -9.08
CA SER A 43 13.45 1.72 -7.69
C SER A 43 13.39 3.14 -7.12
N ALA A 44 13.38 3.25 -5.79
CA ALA A 44 13.35 4.53 -5.10
C ALA A 44 14.59 5.42 -5.42
N TRP A 45 15.73 4.80 -5.65
CA TRP A 45 16.99 5.53 -5.92
C TRP A 45 17.15 6.00 -7.36
N GLN A 46 16.26 5.62 -8.27
CA GLN A 46 16.26 6.08 -9.66
C GLN A 46 15.75 7.53 -9.77
N ASP A 47 14.82 7.93 -8.92
CA ASP A 47 14.33 9.29 -8.79
C ASP A 47 14.01 9.57 -7.30
N THR A 48 14.96 10.21 -6.63
CA THR A 48 14.89 10.43 -5.18
C THR A 48 13.85 11.47 -4.79
N ASP A 49 13.61 12.47 -5.62
CA ASP A 49 12.62 13.52 -5.36
C ASP A 49 11.21 12.95 -5.49
N PHE A 50 10.97 12.21 -6.56
CA PHE A 50 9.69 11.53 -6.77
C PHE A 50 9.42 10.48 -5.68
N SER A 51 10.43 9.71 -5.30
CA SER A 51 10.29 8.72 -4.22
C SER A 51 9.99 9.36 -2.88
N SER A 52 10.66 10.47 -2.55
CA SER A 52 10.38 11.27 -1.34
C SER A 52 8.95 11.79 -1.34
N TYR A 53 8.47 12.26 -2.47
CA TYR A 53 7.08 12.66 -2.65
C TYR A 53 6.10 11.50 -2.43
N ALA A 54 6.37 10.33 -3.01
CA ALA A 54 5.54 9.13 -2.83
C ALA A 54 5.48 8.68 -1.36
N PHE A 55 6.61 8.71 -0.64
CA PHE A 55 6.65 8.42 0.80
C PHE A 55 5.89 9.46 1.63
N LYS A 56 5.95 10.74 1.25
CA LYS A 56 5.15 11.81 1.89
C LYS A 56 3.65 11.54 1.74
N VAL A 57 3.20 11.13 0.55
CA VAL A 57 1.81 10.76 0.30
C VAL A 57 1.40 9.54 1.13
N ALA A 58 2.24 8.50 1.19
CA ALA A 58 2.00 7.32 2.02
C ALA A 58 1.86 7.67 3.51
N ALA A 59 2.76 8.51 4.04
CA ALA A 59 2.70 8.96 5.44
C ALA A 59 1.44 9.79 5.72
N LYS A 60 1.05 10.66 4.79
CA LYS A 60 -0.19 11.46 4.90
C LYS A 60 -1.43 10.56 4.91
N ALA A 61 -1.48 9.54 4.04
CA ALA A 61 -2.55 8.55 4.03
C ALA A 61 -2.65 7.80 5.38
N CYS A 62 -1.52 7.42 5.98
CA CYS A 62 -1.49 6.83 7.32
C CYS A 62 -2.05 7.78 8.39
N SER A 63 -1.66 9.05 8.35
CA SER A 63 -2.17 10.07 9.28
C SER A 63 -3.69 10.23 9.18
N ILE A 64 -4.23 10.30 7.97
CA ILE A 64 -5.66 10.37 7.70
C ILE A 64 -6.38 9.13 8.28
N MET A 65 -5.88 7.95 7.96
CA MET A 65 -6.45 6.69 8.44
C MET A 65 -6.36 6.56 9.97
N ARG A 66 -5.28 7.05 10.58
CA ARG A 66 -5.13 7.06 12.05
C ARG A 66 -6.16 7.97 12.70
N THR A 67 -6.36 9.19 12.16
CA THR A 67 -7.35 10.15 12.65
C THR A 67 -8.77 9.63 12.50
N ALA A 68 -9.04 8.89 11.43
CA ALA A 68 -10.34 8.28 11.16
C ALA A 68 -10.58 6.94 11.91
N ASP A 69 -9.65 6.56 12.79
CA ASP A 69 -9.69 5.32 13.58
C ASP A 69 -9.81 4.04 12.74
N ILE A 70 -9.17 4.04 11.55
CA ILE A 70 -9.15 2.87 10.65
C ILE A 70 -8.16 1.81 11.18
N ALA A 71 -6.99 2.24 11.65
CA ALA A 71 -6.02 1.38 12.31
C ALA A 71 -5.19 2.19 13.32
N PRO A 72 -4.77 1.58 14.45
CA PRO A 72 -4.00 2.26 15.48
C PRO A 72 -2.52 2.48 15.11
N TRP A 73 -1.98 1.69 14.17
CA TRP A 73 -0.57 1.75 13.76
C TRP A 73 -0.38 1.34 12.30
N PHE A 74 0.74 1.79 11.70
CA PHE A 74 1.07 1.47 10.30
C PHE A 74 2.55 1.11 10.15
N ASN A 75 2.83 0.11 9.28
CA ASN A 75 4.15 -0.12 8.73
C ASN A 75 4.15 0.34 7.27
N ILE A 76 5.19 1.08 6.90
CA ILE A 76 5.39 1.58 5.54
C ILE A 76 6.67 0.93 5.02
N GLN A 77 6.61 0.25 3.87
CA GLN A 77 7.71 -0.53 3.32
C GLN A 77 7.81 -0.38 1.80
N ALA A 78 9.03 -0.22 1.30
CA ALA A 78 9.34 -0.29 -0.13
C ALA A 78 10.46 -1.34 -0.33
N ASN A 79 10.08 -2.60 -0.49
CA ASN A 79 11.02 -3.72 -0.44
C ASN A 79 11.83 -3.88 -1.74
N GLY A 80 11.19 -3.73 -2.92
CA GLY A 80 11.85 -3.79 -4.22
C GLY A 80 12.51 -5.14 -4.58
N ASN A 81 12.18 -6.22 -3.89
CA ASN A 81 12.83 -7.53 -4.01
C ASN A 81 12.71 -8.15 -5.42
N TRP A 82 11.73 -7.72 -6.20
CA TRP A 82 11.56 -8.15 -7.60
C TRP A 82 12.76 -7.82 -8.48
N GLY A 83 13.55 -6.80 -8.14
CA GLY A 83 14.79 -6.45 -8.83
C GLY A 83 15.87 -7.52 -8.76
N LEU A 84 15.74 -8.49 -7.84
CA LEU A 84 16.65 -9.62 -7.69
C LEU A 84 16.25 -10.84 -8.52
N LEU A 85 15.03 -10.87 -9.06
CA LEU A 85 14.49 -12.03 -9.78
C LEU A 85 14.79 -11.96 -11.27
N PRO A 86 15.43 -12.99 -11.86
CA PRO A 86 15.69 -13.03 -13.30
C PRO A 86 14.41 -12.90 -14.12
N GLY A 87 14.46 -12.08 -15.17
CA GLY A 87 13.32 -11.90 -16.10
C GLY A 87 12.11 -11.15 -15.51
N LYS A 88 12.21 -10.60 -14.31
CA LYS A 88 11.19 -9.74 -13.73
C LYS A 88 11.59 -8.29 -13.85
N LYS A 89 10.69 -7.46 -14.36
CA LYS A 89 10.91 -6.01 -14.37
C LYS A 89 10.63 -5.49 -12.96
N PRO A 90 11.60 -4.85 -12.31
CA PRO A 90 11.38 -4.20 -11.02
C PRO A 90 10.42 -3.02 -11.19
N PHE A 91 9.64 -2.76 -10.16
CA PHE A 91 8.67 -1.67 -10.13
C PHE A 91 8.58 -1.09 -8.72
N PHE A 92 8.91 0.19 -8.59
CA PHE A 92 8.84 0.88 -7.31
C PHE A 92 7.40 1.02 -6.84
N HIS A 93 7.14 0.64 -5.62
CA HIS A 93 5.87 0.87 -4.93
C HIS A 93 6.08 0.81 -3.42
N ILE A 94 5.17 1.42 -2.68
CA ILE A 94 5.20 1.49 -1.23
C ILE A 94 4.01 0.72 -0.69
N HIS A 95 4.27 -0.26 0.17
CA HIS A 95 3.25 -0.95 0.93
C HIS A 95 2.92 -0.19 2.21
N ILE A 96 1.64 -0.07 2.53
CA ILE A 96 1.12 0.39 3.81
C ILE A 96 0.37 -0.77 4.44
N TYR A 97 0.82 -1.20 5.60
CA TYR A 97 0.15 -2.22 6.40
C TYR A 97 -0.44 -1.58 7.65
N GLY A 98 -1.77 -1.47 7.72
CA GLY A 98 -2.45 -1.11 8.95
C GLY A 98 -2.41 -2.29 9.92
N ARG A 99 -2.02 -2.02 11.15
CA ARG A 99 -1.87 -3.01 12.22
C ARG A 99 -2.89 -2.75 13.31
N ASN A 100 -3.38 -3.78 13.97
CA ASN A 100 -4.26 -3.67 15.13
C ASN A 100 -3.67 -4.40 16.35
N LYS A 101 -4.31 -4.22 17.51
CA LYS A 101 -3.79 -4.78 18.78
C LYS A 101 -3.90 -6.31 18.86
N THR A 102 -4.71 -6.92 18.00
CA THR A 102 -4.92 -8.37 17.94
C THR A 102 -3.99 -9.07 16.96
N ASP A 103 -3.27 -8.28 16.15
CA ASP A 103 -2.22 -8.76 15.26
C ASP A 103 -1.02 -9.32 16.05
N THR A 104 -0.11 -10.02 15.38
CA THR A 104 1.19 -10.47 15.95
C THR A 104 2.08 -9.28 16.28
N TRP A 105 1.66 -8.57 17.29
CA TRP A 105 2.17 -7.29 17.73
C TRP A 105 3.65 -7.40 18.13
N GLY A 106 4.44 -6.43 17.72
CA GLY A 106 5.88 -6.41 17.99
C GLY A 106 6.73 -7.32 17.11
N LYS A 107 6.13 -8.10 16.21
CA LYS A 107 6.86 -8.89 15.22
C LYS A 107 6.87 -8.19 13.87
N PRO A 108 7.96 -8.25 13.11
CA PRO A 108 7.96 -7.77 11.74
C PRO A 108 6.95 -8.56 10.91
N ILE A 109 6.36 -7.90 9.89
CA ILE A 109 5.55 -8.61 8.89
C ILE A 109 6.48 -9.54 8.11
N VAL A 110 6.21 -10.83 8.17
CA VAL A 110 6.90 -11.84 7.36
C VAL A 110 6.05 -12.08 6.12
N LEU A 111 6.58 -11.72 4.95
CA LEU A 111 5.89 -11.89 3.68
C LEU A 111 6.44 -13.12 2.96
N PRO A 112 5.60 -14.06 2.53
CA PRO A 112 6.02 -15.13 1.64
C PRO A 112 6.54 -14.56 0.31
N MET A 113 7.45 -15.28 -0.33
CA MET A 113 8.20 -14.80 -1.47
C MET A 113 7.37 -14.58 -2.74
N ALA A 114 6.23 -15.23 -2.89
CA ALA A 114 5.42 -15.16 -4.11
C ALA A 114 4.01 -14.64 -3.86
N PRO A 115 3.50 -13.71 -4.68
CA PRO A 115 2.12 -13.21 -4.54
C PRO A 115 1.08 -14.32 -4.64
N ASN A 116 1.36 -15.39 -5.36
CA ASN A 116 0.45 -16.54 -5.54
C ASN A 116 0.28 -17.42 -4.28
N THR A 117 1.05 -17.16 -3.22
CA THR A 117 0.91 -17.90 -1.95
C THR A 117 -0.13 -17.28 -1.03
N TYR A 118 -0.61 -16.08 -1.35
CA TYR A 118 -1.64 -15.40 -0.56
C TYR A 118 -3.04 -15.82 -1.00
N ASN A 119 -3.88 -16.12 -0.03
CA ASN A 119 -5.30 -16.41 -0.24
C ASN A 119 -6.14 -15.68 0.81
N ASN A 120 -5.85 -14.42 1.00
CA ASN A 120 -6.52 -13.57 1.97
C ASN A 120 -7.72 -12.87 1.35
N LYS A 121 -8.77 -12.69 2.13
CA LYS A 121 -9.92 -11.92 1.68
C LYS A 121 -9.53 -10.45 1.48
N PRO A 122 -10.02 -9.81 0.42
CA PRO A 122 -9.81 -8.38 0.18
C PRO A 122 -10.55 -7.53 1.22
N MET A 123 -10.21 -6.24 1.25
CA MET A 123 -10.96 -5.25 2.03
C MET A 123 -12.42 -5.21 1.59
N PRO A 124 -13.39 -5.23 2.52
CA PRO A 124 -14.81 -5.08 2.19
C PRO A 124 -15.10 -3.79 1.42
N GLU A 125 -16.08 -3.84 0.50
CA GLU A 125 -16.42 -2.72 -0.36
C GLU A 125 -16.85 -1.46 0.41
N ALA A 126 -17.58 -1.65 1.54
CA ALA A 126 -17.98 -0.54 2.41
C ALA A 126 -16.76 0.22 2.97
N ASP A 127 -15.71 -0.50 3.37
CA ASP A 127 -14.48 0.09 3.91
C ASP A 127 -13.63 0.73 2.81
N GLN A 128 -13.62 0.14 1.60
CA GLN A 128 -13.03 0.78 0.43
C GLN A 128 -13.70 2.12 0.13
N THR A 129 -15.03 2.17 0.17
CA THR A 129 -15.81 3.40 -0.07
C THR A 129 -15.51 4.45 1.00
N LYS A 130 -15.43 4.05 2.27
CA LYS A 130 -15.04 4.95 3.37
C LYS A 130 -13.66 5.56 3.14
N LEU A 131 -12.66 4.74 2.78
CA LEU A 131 -11.31 5.21 2.50
C LEU A 131 -11.23 6.11 1.26
N LYS A 132 -11.95 5.77 0.18
CA LYS A 132 -12.05 6.63 -1.01
C LYS A 132 -12.52 8.03 -0.66
N ASN A 133 -13.57 8.14 0.15
CA ASN A 133 -14.13 9.42 0.57
C ASN A 133 -13.15 10.21 1.44
N LEU A 134 -12.53 9.55 2.42
CA LEU A 134 -11.52 10.17 3.27
C LEU A 134 -10.33 10.71 2.45
N PHE A 135 -9.76 9.92 1.56
CA PHE A 135 -8.62 10.34 0.74
C PHE A 135 -8.99 11.45 -0.23
N LYS A 136 -10.18 11.40 -0.82
CA LYS A 136 -10.66 12.48 -1.69
C LYS A 136 -10.77 13.82 -0.96
N THR A 137 -11.15 13.81 0.31
CA THR A 137 -11.34 15.02 1.12
C THR A 137 -10.03 15.51 1.73
N GLU A 138 -9.22 14.60 2.30
CA GLU A 138 -8.10 14.95 3.18
C GLU A 138 -6.73 14.86 2.50
N LEU A 139 -6.59 14.01 1.46
CA LEU A 139 -5.33 13.82 0.74
C LEU A 139 -5.23 14.83 -0.40
N THR A 140 -5.11 16.09 -0.05
CA THR A 140 -4.79 17.17 -0.98
C THR A 140 -3.27 17.27 -1.10
N THR A 141 -2.73 17.10 -2.28
CA THR A 141 -1.30 17.25 -2.61
C THR A 141 -1.04 18.59 -3.29
#